data_ccff2c740b84cfbcb942c35a629160e2
#
_entry.id   ccff2c740b84cfbcb942c35a629160e2
#
_cell.length_a   1.000
_cell.length_b   1.000
_cell.length_c   1.000
_cell.angle_alpha   90.00
_cell.angle_beta   90.00
_cell.angle_gamma   90.00
#
_symmetry.space_group_name_H-M   'P 1'
#
loop_
_entity.id
_entity.type
_entity.pdbx_description
1 polymer ?
#
loop_
_entity_poly.entity_id
_entity_poly.type
_entity_poly.pdbx_seq_one_letter_code
_entity_poly.pdbx_strand_id
1 'polypeptide(L)'
;VPEGEGLFVAHPAPAPFSGWVRMPATCLREAYKSVEDPRTGERWKLYFEPGLEPWGRPREPDDLSREDLSATFADRAPNRTVKFWVENLEGNTWRRLRLSTEAASGEPVTKDTAPLITVDDRGWPVSAMWPGMKQSLFLEGCGGFTAVEVNGFAPRWALADIRGLRGEAQAKLRREILNEVTAGAWDPAVRQETPHTILFTQPLEHPRLAWATRVLEIWKREPRARFTIRINRVSSGAPEIFYVAFPFPTGDALPKVSSGGRAYVPFEDQLPGSCRDYFAIDGWAEYATPDGRWLWVSRDAPLIALGRSPTLAFHKTPPADRNLLQAMIFNNFWYTNFCGDSHGIMEFQFDLLWREANAPDAPRLPDALESEPLVLINPSLDEQPGMLRDLYAP
;
A
#
# COMPACT_ATOMS: atom_id res chain seq x y z
N VAL A 1 -17.19 -1.32 -32.71
CA VAL A 1 -16.71 -2.35 -31.78
C VAL A 1 -17.69 -3.48 -31.88
N PRO A 2 -17.24 -4.70 -32.22
CA PRO A 2 -18.12 -5.87 -32.20
C PRO A 2 -18.70 -6.04 -30.80
N GLU A 3 -19.92 -6.49 -30.69
CA GLU A 3 -20.58 -6.80 -29.45
C GLU A 3 -19.71 -7.71 -28.60
N GLY A 4 -19.21 -7.17 -27.47
CA GLY A 4 -18.48 -7.91 -26.47
C GLY A 4 -16.96 -7.70 -26.52
N GLU A 5 -16.50 -6.59 -25.92
CA GLU A 5 -15.10 -6.45 -25.53
C GLU A 5 -14.71 -7.60 -24.60
N GLY A 6 -13.68 -8.34 -24.95
CA GLY A 6 -13.18 -9.46 -24.14
C GLY A 6 -12.38 -8.94 -22.97
N LEU A 7 -12.80 -9.30 -21.78
CA LEU A 7 -12.10 -9.10 -20.53
C LEU A 7 -11.54 -10.46 -20.07
N PHE A 8 -10.23 -10.54 -19.89
CA PHE A 8 -9.59 -11.74 -19.35
C PHE A 8 -9.05 -11.44 -17.97
N VAL A 9 -9.40 -12.27 -17.01
CA VAL A 9 -8.88 -12.20 -15.64
C VAL A 9 -8.05 -13.44 -15.39
N ALA A 10 -6.77 -13.25 -15.19
CA ALA A 10 -5.81 -14.30 -14.87
C ALA A 10 -5.39 -14.21 -13.41
N HIS A 11 -5.50 -15.30 -12.65
CA HIS A 11 -5.00 -15.39 -11.30
C HIS A 11 -3.79 -16.31 -11.24
N PRO A 12 -2.56 -15.78 -11.13
CA PRO A 12 -1.33 -16.57 -11.23
C PRO A 12 -0.97 -17.33 -9.95
N ALA A 13 -1.56 -16.97 -8.81
CA ALA A 13 -1.27 -17.66 -7.55
C ALA A 13 -2.00 -19.01 -7.47
N PRO A 14 -1.44 -20.02 -6.78
CA PRO A 14 -2.05 -21.33 -6.65
C PRO A 14 -3.26 -21.38 -5.72
N ALA A 15 -3.39 -20.42 -4.80
CA ALA A 15 -4.52 -20.33 -3.87
C ALA A 15 -5.71 -19.63 -4.53
N PRO A 16 -6.96 -19.99 -4.20
CA PRO A 16 -8.13 -19.25 -4.67
C PRO A 16 -8.09 -17.79 -4.20
N PHE A 17 -8.57 -16.89 -5.04
CA PHE A 17 -8.65 -15.47 -4.75
C PHE A 17 -10.11 -15.05 -4.55
N SER A 18 -10.36 -14.29 -3.48
CA SER A 18 -11.61 -13.56 -3.26
C SER A 18 -11.25 -12.10 -2.95
N GLY A 19 -11.77 -11.19 -3.77
CA GLY A 19 -11.41 -9.78 -3.61
C GLY A 19 -11.71 -8.94 -4.84
N TRP A 20 -11.17 -7.74 -4.84
CA TRP A 20 -11.31 -6.81 -5.95
C TRP A 20 -10.41 -7.18 -7.12
N VAL A 21 -11.01 -7.28 -8.29
CA VAL A 21 -10.32 -7.26 -9.58
C VAL A 21 -10.39 -5.82 -10.10
N ARG A 22 -9.22 -5.23 -10.35
CA ARG A 22 -9.08 -3.82 -10.76
C ARG A 22 -8.63 -3.71 -12.20
N MET A 23 -9.15 -2.71 -12.90
CA MET A 23 -8.78 -2.40 -14.28
C MET A 23 -8.83 -0.88 -14.54
N PRO A 24 -8.04 -0.36 -15.49
CA PRO A 24 -8.11 1.05 -15.86
C PRO A 24 -9.48 1.41 -16.44
N ALA A 25 -10.09 2.48 -15.97
CA ALA A 25 -11.39 2.95 -16.48
C ALA A 25 -11.30 3.48 -17.91
N THR A 26 -10.11 3.88 -18.37
CA THR A 26 -9.87 4.32 -19.75
C THR A 26 -10.20 3.29 -20.82
N CYS A 27 -10.28 2.01 -20.42
CA CYS A 27 -10.64 0.90 -21.29
C CYS A 27 -12.15 0.69 -21.39
N LEU A 28 -12.95 1.42 -20.61
CA LEU A 28 -14.38 1.26 -20.53
C LEU A 28 -15.13 2.40 -21.22
N ARG A 29 -16.20 2.05 -21.92
CA ARG A 29 -17.21 3.00 -22.35
C ARG A 29 -18.19 3.24 -21.20
N GLU A 30 -18.70 4.44 -21.07
CA GLU A 30 -19.59 4.87 -19.97
C GLU A 30 -20.88 4.02 -19.80
N ALA A 31 -21.22 3.22 -20.79
CA ALA A 31 -22.43 2.42 -20.79
C ALA A 31 -22.36 1.15 -19.93
N TYR A 32 -21.17 0.68 -19.57
CA TYR A 32 -21.05 -0.60 -18.86
C TYR A 32 -21.36 -0.45 -17.36
N LYS A 33 -22.18 -1.37 -16.85
CA LYS A 33 -22.66 -1.40 -15.46
C LYS A 33 -22.18 -2.62 -14.68
N SER A 34 -21.86 -3.70 -15.40
CA SER A 34 -21.43 -4.97 -14.79
C SER A 34 -20.42 -5.72 -15.66
N VAL A 35 -19.82 -6.72 -15.04
CA VAL A 35 -19.02 -7.76 -15.68
C VAL A 35 -19.79 -9.07 -15.55
N GLU A 36 -19.89 -9.84 -16.61
CA GLU A 36 -20.61 -11.10 -16.69
C GLU A 36 -19.66 -12.26 -16.99
N ASP A 37 -19.78 -13.38 -16.29
CA ASP A 37 -19.21 -14.65 -16.72
C ASP A 37 -20.18 -15.32 -17.71
N PRO A 38 -19.84 -15.42 -19.01
CA PRO A 38 -20.74 -15.95 -20.02
C PRO A 38 -21.02 -17.45 -19.85
N ARG A 39 -20.26 -18.16 -19.01
CA ARG A 39 -20.45 -19.58 -18.73
C ARG A 39 -21.50 -19.84 -17.68
N THR A 40 -21.58 -18.95 -16.67
CA THR A 40 -22.48 -19.08 -15.52
C THR A 40 -23.66 -18.12 -15.59
N GLY A 41 -23.53 -17.03 -16.35
CA GLY A 41 -24.48 -15.92 -16.38
C GLY A 41 -24.40 -15.03 -15.12
N GLU A 42 -23.42 -15.28 -14.25
CA GLU A 42 -23.19 -14.47 -13.05
C GLU A 42 -22.70 -13.07 -13.44
N ARG A 43 -23.23 -12.05 -12.77
CA ARG A 43 -22.90 -10.65 -13.04
C ARG A 43 -22.42 -9.96 -11.80
N TRP A 44 -21.26 -9.32 -11.89
CA TRP A 44 -20.64 -8.52 -10.84
C TRP A 44 -20.75 -7.04 -11.17
N LYS A 45 -21.20 -6.26 -10.22
CA LYS A 45 -21.33 -4.80 -10.36
C LYS A 45 -19.97 -4.14 -10.52
N LEU A 46 -19.90 -3.16 -11.43
CA LEU A 46 -18.74 -2.29 -11.56
C LEU A 46 -18.81 -1.14 -10.56
N TYR A 47 -17.69 -0.91 -9.87
CA TYR A 47 -17.49 0.20 -8.96
C TYR A 47 -16.37 1.08 -9.49
N PHE A 48 -16.64 2.37 -9.54
CA PHE A 48 -15.66 3.35 -9.96
C PHE A 48 -14.97 3.90 -8.72
N GLU A 49 -13.67 3.74 -8.63
CA GLU A 49 -12.86 4.44 -7.64
C GLU A 49 -12.68 5.88 -8.09
N PRO A 50 -12.79 6.87 -7.18
CA PRO A 50 -12.43 8.23 -7.51
C PRO A 50 -10.99 8.21 -8.00
N GLY A 51 -10.73 8.80 -9.15
CA GLY A 51 -9.38 8.94 -9.64
C GLY A 51 -8.56 9.68 -8.59
N LEU A 52 -7.43 9.13 -8.21
CA LEU A 52 -6.38 9.92 -7.62
C LEU A 52 -5.92 10.83 -8.76
N GLU A 53 -6.41 12.07 -8.76
CA GLU A 53 -6.02 13.04 -9.79
C GLU A 53 -4.48 13.13 -9.85
N PRO A 54 -3.87 13.32 -11.02
CA PRO A 54 -2.41 13.44 -11.14
C PRO A 54 -1.82 14.51 -10.21
N TRP A 55 -2.65 15.36 -9.69
CA TRP A 55 -2.32 16.53 -8.88
C TRP A 55 -2.62 16.37 -7.40
N GLY A 56 -3.26 15.27 -6.98
CA GLY A 56 -3.59 15.01 -5.57
C GLY A 56 -4.55 16.00 -4.92
N ARG A 57 -5.08 16.96 -5.68
CA ARG A 57 -5.98 18.00 -5.19
C ARG A 57 -7.33 17.92 -5.90
N PRO A 58 -8.45 18.12 -5.18
CA PRO A 58 -9.65 18.62 -5.80
C PRO A 58 -9.31 19.92 -6.50
N ARG A 59 -9.70 20.10 -7.76
CA ARG A 59 -9.44 21.33 -8.48
C ARG A 59 -10.13 22.50 -7.80
N GLU A 60 -9.37 23.53 -7.48
CA GLU A 60 -9.94 24.85 -7.25
C GLU A 60 -10.56 25.37 -8.55
N PRO A 61 -11.77 25.96 -8.50
CA PRO A 61 -12.43 26.50 -9.69
C PRO A 61 -11.63 27.54 -10.48
N ASP A 62 -10.63 28.15 -9.87
CA ASP A 62 -9.83 29.23 -10.46
C ASP A 62 -8.55 28.77 -11.19
N ASP A 63 -8.25 27.47 -11.23
CA ASP A 63 -7.09 26.94 -11.97
C ASP A 63 -7.37 26.74 -13.47
N LEU A 64 -8.28 27.57 -13.99
CA LEU A 64 -8.83 27.52 -15.35
C LEU A 64 -7.80 27.79 -16.47
N SER A 65 -6.65 28.40 -16.16
CA SER A 65 -5.60 28.67 -17.16
C SER A 65 -4.85 27.42 -17.65
N ARG A 66 -5.07 26.25 -17.03
CA ARG A 66 -4.56 24.95 -17.46
C ARG A 66 -5.65 24.00 -17.97
N GLU A 67 -6.86 24.50 -18.12
CA GLU A 67 -8.04 23.71 -18.44
C GLU A 67 -7.97 22.98 -19.77
N ASP A 68 -7.43 23.57 -20.81
CA ASP A 68 -7.48 22.98 -22.16
C ASP A 68 -6.68 21.67 -22.25
N LEU A 69 -5.56 21.56 -21.55
CA LEU A 69 -4.80 20.32 -21.50
C LEU A 69 -5.36 19.34 -20.49
N SER A 70 -5.94 19.84 -19.40
CA SER A 70 -6.40 19.01 -18.30
C SER A 70 -7.82 18.48 -18.50
N ALA A 71 -8.73 19.22 -19.18
CA ALA A 71 -10.04 18.69 -19.56
C ALA A 71 -9.89 17.51 -20.53
N THR A 72 -8.98 17.62 -21.49
CA THR A 72 -8.66 16.51 -22.41
C THR A 72 -8.04 15.32 -21.70
N PHE A 73 -7.35 15.54 -20.58
CA PHE A 73 -6.78 14.49 -19.74
C PHE A 73 -7.68 14.06 -18.58
N ALA A 74 -8.59 14.91 -18.08
CA ALA A 74 -9.53 14.55 -17.01
C ALA A 74 -10.67 13.67 -17.50
N ASP A 75 -11.19 13.89 -18.69
CA ASP A 75 -12.16 13.00 -19.33
C ASP A 75 -11.52 11.68 -19.77
N ARG A 76 -10.21 11.66 -19.93
CA ARG A 76 -9.38 10.48 -20.18
C ARG A 76 -8.58 10.10 -18.96
N ALA A 77 -9.05 10.44 -17.74
CA ALA A 77 -8.26 10.30 -16.52
C ALA A 77 -7.55 8.94 -16.46
N PRO A 78 -6.23 8.88 -16.72
CA PRO A 78 -5.48 7.63 -16.76
C PRO A 78 -5.45 6.93 -15.40
N ASN A 79 -6.06 7.55 -14.39
CA ASN A 79 -6.02 7.16 -13.00
C ASN A 79 -7.38 6.76 -12.43
N ARG A 80 -8.45 6.75 -13.23
CA ARG A 80 -9.70 6.15 -12.80
C ARG A 80 -9.55 4.64 -12.86
N THR A 81 -9.77 4.00 -11.74
CA THR A 81 -9.81 2.56 -11.62
C THR A 81 -11.27 2.11 -11.51
N VAL A 82 -11.60 1.08 -12.24
CA VAL A 82 -12.86 0.36 -12.09
C VAL A 82 -12.56 -0.98 -11.47
N LYS A 83 -13.40 -1.38 -10.53
CA LYS A 83 -13.26 -2.65 -9.85
C LYS A 83 -14.57 -3.41 -9.78
N PHE A 84 -14.47 -4.72 -9.70
CA PHE A 84 -15.58 -5.61 -9.41
C PHE A 84 -15.10 -6.69 -8.43
N TRP A 85 -16.03 -7.18 -7.62
CA TRP A 85 -15.72 -8.19 -6.62
C TRP A 85 -15.89 -9.59 -7.20
N VAL A 86 -14.90 -10.45 -6.99
CA VAL A 86 -15.00 -11.88 -7.32
C VAL A 86 -14.86 -12.71 -6.06
N GLU A 87 -15.54 -13.86 -6.02
CA GLU A 87 -15.39 -14.85 -4.96
C GLU A 87 -14.88 -16.16 -5.55
N ASN A 88 -13.89 -16.77 -4.87
CA ASN A 88 -13.33 -18.08 -5.22
C ASN A 88 -12.84 -18.19 -6.67
N LEU A 89 -12.14 -17.15 -7.15
CA LEU A 89 -11.42 -17.28 -8.42
C LEU A 89 -10.30 -18.31 -8.23
N GLU A 90 -10.40 -19.42 -8.94
CA GLU A 90 -9.44 -20.53 -8.83
C GLU A 90 -8.01 -20.06 -9.13
N GLY A 91 -7.05 -20.62 -8.42
CA GLY A 91 -5.62 -20.35 -8.65
C GLY A 91 -5.11 -20.96 -9.96
N ASN A 92 -4.05 -20.35 -10.51
CA ASN A 92 -3.42 -20.74 -11.78
C ASN A 92 -4.41 -20.86 -12.95
N THR A 93 -5.44 -20.02 -12.94
CA THR A 93 -6.48 -20.03 -13.97
C THR A 93 -6.64 -18.66 -14.61
N TRP A 94 -7.29 -18.65 -15.73
CA TRP A 94 -7.81 -17.45 -16.34
C TRP A 94 -9.28 -17.62 -16.69
N ARG A 95 -10.04 -16.54 -16.63
CA ARG A 95 -11.45 -16.50 -17.04
C ARG A 95 -11.66 -15.43 -18.08
N ARG A 96 -12.43 -15.77 -19.11
CA ARG A 96 -12.96 -14.79 -20.05
C ARG A 96 -14.27 -14.26 -19.51
N LEU A 97 -14.35 -12.97 -19.35
CA LEU A 97 -15.52 -12.25 -18.89
C LEU A 97 -16.03 -11.31 -19.99
N ARG A 98 -17.21 -10.79 -19.81
CA ARG A 98 -17.86 -9.87 -20.76
C ARG A 98 -18.31 -8.62 -20.01
N LEU A 99 -18.05 -7.46 -20.59
CA LEU A 99 -18.63 -6.20 -20.11
C LEU A 99 -20.11 -6.14 -20.51
N SER A 100 -20.98 -5.73 -19.59
CA SER A 100 -22.43 -5.70 -19.79
C SER A 100 -23.00 -4.33 -19.42
N THR A 101 -23.93 -3.84 -20.23
CA THR A 101 -24.72 -2.64 -19.94
C THR A 101 -25.86 -2.92 -18.98
N GLU A 102 -26.17 -4.18 -18.72
CA GLU A 102 -27.17 -4.61 -17.76
C GLU A 102 -26.64 -4.49 -16.33
N ALA A 103 -27.52 -4.15 -15.40
CA ALA A 103 -27.15 -4.11 -13.98
C ALA A 103 -26.90 -5.50 -13.43
N ALA A 104 -25.97 -5.64 -12.48
CA ALA A 104 -25.80 -6.86 -11.72
C ALA A 104 -27.05 -7.13 -10.87
N SER A 105 -27.41 -8.40 -10.69
CA SER A 105 -28.36 -8.85 -9.69
C SER A 105 -27.79 -8.52 -8.31
N GLY A 106 -28.61 -7.92 -7.43
CA GLY A 106 -28.18 -7.31 -6.19
C GLY A 106 -27.24 -8.17 -5.34
N GLU A 107 -26.17 -7.55 -4.88
CA GLU A 107 -25.22 -8.15 -3.95
C GLU A 107 -25.83 -8.27 -2.55
N PRO A 108 -25.61 -9.39 -1.85
CA PRO A 108 -26.12 -9.55 -0.49
C PRO A 108 -25.43 -8.56 0.47
N VAL A 109 -26.21 -7.66 1.04
CA VAL A 109 -25.74 -6.75 2.09
C VAL A 109 -25.70 -7.53 3.41
N THR A 110 -24.53 -7.96 3.85
CA THR A 110 -24.34 -8.52 5.20
C THR A 110 -23.94 -7.39 6.16
N LYS A 111 -24.84 -7.02 7.05
CA LYS A 111 -24.64 -5.94 8.04
C LYS A 111 -23.81 -6.36 9.27
N ASP A 112 -23.68 -7.64 9.56
CA ASP A 112 -23.26 -8.11 10.88
C ASP A 112 -21.74 -8.34 11.09
N THR A 113 -20.92 -8.09 10.06
CA THR A 113 -19.46 -8.33 10.13
C THR A 113 -18.61 -7.09 9.95
N ALA A 114 -19.23 -5.92 9.77
CA ALA A 114 -18.49 -4.69 9.54
C ALA A 114 -17.64 -4.31 10.78
N PRO A 115 -16.40 -3.86 10.58
CA PRO A 115 -15.55 -3.45 11.69
C PRO A 115 -16.06 -2.17 12.36
N LEU A 116 -15.78 -2.04 13.65
CA LEU A 116 -15.84 -0.78 14.37
C LEU A 116 -14.63 0.06 13.97
N ILE A 117 -14.87 1.21 13.35
CA ILE A 117 -13.81 2.12 12.89
C ILE A 117 -13.91 3.41 13.68
N THR A 118 -12.79 3.82 14.29
CA THR A 118 -12.64 5.14 14.92
C THR A 118 -11.82 6.03 13.97
N VAL A 119 -12.20 7.29 13.86
CA VAL A 119 -11.51 8.28 13.02
C VAL A 119 -11.03 9.45 13.86
N ASP A 120 -9.98 10.14 13.36
CA ASP A 120 -9.50 11.40 13.94
C ASP A 120 -10.43 12.59 13.59
N ASP A 121 -10.04 13.80 13.98
CA ASP A 121 -10.76 15.04 13.71
C ASP A 121 -10.81 15.43 12.22
N ARG A 122 -9.95 14.82 11.40
CA ARG A 122 -9.91 14.95 9.94
C ARG A 122 -10.60 13.79 9.22
N GLY A 123 -11.23 12.87 9.95
CA GLY A 123 -11.93 11.71 9.39
C GLY A 123 -11.05 10.56 8.94
N TRP A 124 -9.72 10.58 9.24
CA TRP A 124 -8.83 9.48 8.93
C TRP A 124 -8.92 8.37 9.99
N PRO A 125 -8.97 7.06 9.60
CA PRO A 125 -9.05 5.97 10.55
C PRO A 125 -7.81 5.89 11.46
N VAL A 126 -8.06 5.86 12.77
CA VAL A 126 -7.06 5.65 13.81
C VAL A 126 -7.16 4.27 14.44
N SER A 127 -8.27 3.56 14.21
CA SER A 127 -8.42 2.16 14.59
C SER A 127 -9.48 1.46 13.75
N ALA A 128 -9.33 0.14 13.60
CA ALA A 128 -10.34 -0.73 13.02
C ALA A 128 -10.36 -2.07 13.75
N MET A 129 -11.53 -2.54 14.17
CA MET A 129 -11.68 -3.70 15.02
C MET A 129 -12.87 -4.54 14.57
N TRP A 130 -12.67 -5.80 14.25
CA TRP A 130 -13.72 -6.75 13.87
C TRP A 130 -14.23 -7.54 15.08
N PRO A 131 -15.42 -8.14 14.97
CA PRO A 131 -15.92 -9.04 16.01
C PRO A 131 -14.89 -10.14 16.33
N GLY A 132 -14.63 -10.36 17.62
CA GLY A 132 -13.67 -11.33 18.11
C GLY A 132 -12.25 -10.81 18.34
N MET A 133 -11.89 -9.65 17.80
CA MET A 133 -10.61 -9.01 18.09
C MET A 133 -10.66 -8.34 19.47
N LYS A 134 -9.57 -8.46 20.23
CA LYS A 134 -9.38 -7.74 21.50
C LYS A 134 -8.69 -6.40 21.33
N GLN A 135 -7.95 -6.24 20.24
CA GLN A 135 -7.18 -5.05 19.91
C GLN A 135 -7.41 -4.67 18.45
N SER A 136 -7.14 -3.42 18.12
CA SER A 136 -7.28 -2.91 16.75
C SER A 136 -6.31 -3.57 15.77
N LEU A 137 -6.62 -3.53 14.48
CA LEU A 137 -5.70 -3.94 13.41
C LEU A 137 -4.46 -3.03 13.34
N PHE A 138 -4.62 -1.75 13.62
CA PHE A 138 -3.57 -0.73 13.66
C PHE A 138 -3.88 0.33 14.72
N LEU A 139 -2.91 1.17 15.05
CA LEU A 139 -3.07 2.28 15.98
C LEU A 139 -3.05 3.63 15.24
N GLU A 140 -3.32 4.70 15.98
CA GLU A 140 -3.18 6.07 15.50
C GLU A 140 -1.79 6.31 14.87
N GLY A 141 -1.76 7.04 13.75
CA GLY A 141 -0.56 7.29 12.97
C GLY A 141 -0.32 6.27 11.84
N CYS A 142 -1.20 5.27 11.67
CA CYS A 142 -1.13 4.35 10.54
C CYS A 142 -1.21 5.10 9.20
N GLY A 143 -0.24 4.81 8.32
CA GLY A 143 -0.09 5.50 7.04
C GLY A 143 0.45 6.92 7.16
N GLY A 144 1.08 7.28 8.29
CA GLY A 144 1.81 8.54 8.44
C GLY A 144 3.05 8.55 7.54
N PHE A 145 3.20 9.61 6.74
CA PHE A 145 4.36 9.82 5.87
C PHE A 145 5.34 10.76 6.54
N THR A 146 6.60 10.38 6.60
CA THR A 146 7.68 11.21 7.15
C THR A 146 8.87 11.22 6.20
N ALA A 147 9.34 12.41 5.85
CA ALA A 147 10.62 12.60 5.18
C ALA A 147 11.68 12.99 6.19
N VAL A 148 12.84 12.36 6.10
CA VAL A 148 14.03 12.68 6.89
C VAL A 148 15.07 13.21 5.94
N GLU A 149 15.44 14.48 6.08
CA GLU A 149 16.49 15.13 5.34
C GLU A 149 17.74 15.26 6.21
N VAL A 150 18.89 14.95 5.63
CA VAL A 150 20.16 15.21 6.28
C VAL A 150 20.59 16.65 5.96
N ASN A 151 20.59 17.51 6.97
CA ASN A 151 20.95 18.94 6.83
C ASN A 151 22.38 19.12 6.34
N GLY A 152 22.48 19.68 5.16
CA GLY A 152 23.76 19.96 4.52
C GLY A 152 24.50 18.68 4.08
N PHE A 153 25.59 18.84 3.38
CA PHE A 153 26.58 17.78 3.29
C PHE A 153 27.16 17.63 4.69
N ALA A 154 26.46 16.83 5.54
CA ALA A 154 27.13 16.37 6.76
C ALA A 154 28.44 15.77 6.34
N PRO A 155 29.57 16.41 6.62
CA PRO A 155 30.85 15.94 6.08
C PRO A 155 31.03 14.50 6.55
N ARG A 156 31.72 13.67 5.77
CA ARG A 156 31.98 12.26 6.13
C ARG A 156 32.47 12.10 7.58
N TRP A 157 33.16 13.11 8.11
CA TRP A 157 33.60 13.13 9.50
C TRP A 157 32.44 13.22 10.50
N ALA A 158 31.38 13.99 10.25
CA ALA A 158 30.24 14.08 11.15
C ALA A 158 29.49 12.73 11.27
N LEU A 159 29.45 11.94 10.20
CA LEU A 159 28.91 10.58 10.24
C LEU A 159 29.84 9.60 10.98
N ALA A 160 31.17 9.78 10.89
CA ALA A 160 32.12 9.02 11.68
C ALA A 160 31.98 9.37 13.17
N ASP A 161 31.83 10.66 13.48
CA ASP A 161 31.66 11.14 14.85
C ASP A 161 30.38 10.61 15.49
N ILE A 162 29.26 10.63 14.77
CA ILE A 162 27.99 10.11 15.31
C ILE A 162 28.08 8.60 15.65
N ARG A 163 28.83 7.81 14.88
CA ARG A 163 29.10 6.40 15.20
C ARG A 163 29.88 6.23 16.49
N GLY A 164 30.79 7.15 16.79
CA GLY A 164 31.62 7.15 18.01
C GLY A 164 30.86 7.57 19.26
N LEU A 165 29.81 8.37 19.12
CA LEU A 165 29.01 8.89 20.21
C LEU A 165 28.02 7.87 20.78
N ARG A 166 27.54 8.12 22.01
CA ARG A 166 26.55 7.30 22.71
C ARG A 166 25.59 8.20 23.52
N GLY A 167 24.38 7.67 23.75
CA GLY A 167 23.40 8.32 24.62
C GLY A 167 23.02 9.73 24.15
N GLU A 168 22.98 10.66 25.09
CA GLU A 168 22.54 12.03 24.81
C GLU A 168 23.44 12.78 23.81
N ALA A 169 24.74 12.54 23.80
CA ALA A 169 25.65 13.18 22.84
C ALA A 169 25.34 12.75 21.39
N GLN A 170 25.03 11.47 21.18
CA GLN A 170 24.59 10.95 19.88
C GLN A 170 23.23 11.52 19.49
N ALA A 171 22.28 11.52 20.41
CA ALA A 171 20.93 12.06 20.19
C ALA A 171 20.96 13.56 19.86
N LYS A 172 21.82 14.33 20.54
CA LYS A 172 22.01 15.75 20.25
C LYS A 172 22.52 15.98 18.84
N LEU A 173 23.60 15.29 18.44
CA LEU A 173 24.16 15.44 17.08
C LEU A 173 23.16 15.02 16.01
N ARG A 174 22.39 13.95 16.24
CA ARG A 174 21.30 13.56 15.32
C ARG A 174 20.28 14.67 15.12
N ARG A 175 19.80 15.30 16.19
CA ARG A 175 18.86 16.45 16.11
C ARG A 175 19.45 17.65 15.35
N GLU A 176 20.75 17.82 15.35
CA GLU A 176 21.43 18.90 14.64
C GLU A 176 21.57 18.63 13.14
N ILE A 177 21.73 17.36 12.74
CA ILE A 177 21.99 16.98 11.36
C ILE A 177 20.75 16.42 10.62
N LEU A 178 19.70 15.98 11.33
CA LEU A 178 18.48 15.45 10.73
C LEU A 178 17.35 16.45 10.86
N ASN A 179 16.65 16.64 9.77
CA ASN A 179 15.38 17.35 9.74
C ASN A 179 14.27 16.35 9.37
N GLU A 180 13.38 16.06 10.32
CA GLU A 180 12.26 15.13 10.13
C GLU A 180 10.97 15.93 9.98
N VAL A 181 10.32 15.78 8.84
CA VAL A 181 9.05 16.46 8.53
C VAL A 181 7.98 15.41 8.23
N THR A 182 6.93 15.39 9.03
CA THR A 182 5.77 14.54 8.82
C THR A 182 4.73 15.29 7.99
N ALA A 183 4.13 14.60 7.01
CA ALA A 183 3.08 15.16 6.18
C ALA A 183 1.83 15.49 7.02
N GLY A 184 1.27 16.66 6.80
CA GLY A 184 -0.05 17.04 7.28
C GLY A 184 -1.17 16.54 6.38
N ALA A 185 -2.39 16.45 6.91
CA ALA A 185 -3.58 16.27 6.09
C ALA A 185 -3.93 17.61 5.43
N TRP A 186 -3.98 17.62 4.09
CA TRP A 186 -4.40 18.82 3.34
C TRP A 186 -5.89 19.10 3.55
N ASP A 187 -6.71 18.05 3.34
CA ASP A 187 -8.17 18.08 3.47
C ASP A 187 -8.66 16.95 4.39
N PRO A 188 -9.91 17.01 4.86
CA PRO A 188 -10.55 15.89 5.52
C PRO A 188 -10.56 14.64 4.63
N ALA A 189 -10.54 13.48 5.26
CA ALA A 189 -10.65 12.22 4.55
C ALA A 189 -12.05 12.04 3.95
N VAL A 190 -12.11 11.59 2.71
CA VAL A 190 -13.35 11.21 2.05
C VAL A 190 -13.61 9.74 2.29
N ARG A 191 -14.76 9.41 2.89
CA ARG A 191 -15.21 8.04 3.10
C ARG A 191 -16.17 7.60 2.00
N GLN A 192 -15.89 6.43 1.42
CA GLN A 192 -16.78 5.75 0.48
C GLN A 192 -17.03 4.31 0.96
N GLU A 193 -18.18 3.77 0.63
CA GLU A 193 -18.57 2.46 1.12
C GLU A 193 -19.21 1.62 0.02
N THR A 194 -18.78 0.36 -0.05
CA THR A 194 -19.35 -0.68 -0.90
C THR A 194 -19.90 -1.79 -0.01
N PRO A 195 -20.61 -2.80 -0.54
CA PRO A 195 -20.98 -3.98 0.24
C PRO A 195 -19.79 -4.73 0.84
N HIS A 196 -18.61 -4.65 0.23
CA HIS A 196 -17.42 -5.43 0.59
C HIS A 196 -16.39 -4.66 1.40
N THR A 197 -16.21 -3.37 1.11
CA THR A 197 -15.13 -2.55 1.70
C THR A 197 -15.59 -1.15 2.05
N ILE A 198 -14.84 -0.51 2.96
CA ILE A 198 -14.92 0.90 3.29
C ILE A 198 -13.59 1.54 2.87
N LEU A 199 -13.65 2.56 2.04
CA LEU A 199 -12.50 3.27 1.50
C LEU A 199 -12.40 4.66 2.12
N PHE A 200 -11.23 5.02 2.59
CA PHE A 200 -10.86 6.36 3.04
C PHE A 200 -9.77 6.91 2.14
N THR A 201 -9.98 8.09 1.58
CA THR A 201 -9.01 8.77 0.72
C THR A 201 -8.70 10.14 1.32
N GLN A 202 -7.43 10.48 1.49
CA GLN A 202 -7.02 11.75 2.05
C GLN A 202 -5.79 12.32 1.33
N PRO A 203 -5.87 13.55 0.81
CA PRO A 203 -4.69 14.26 0.31
C PRO A 203 -3.79 14.69 1.48
N LEU A 204 -2.48 14.66 1.23
CA LEU A 204 -1.45 15.05 2.18
C LEU A 204 -0.64 16.23 1.65
N GLU A 205 -0.17 17.07 2.56
CA GLU A 205 0.74 18.15 2.29
C GLU A 205 2.13 17.87 2.85
N HIS A 206 3.16 18.04 2.01
CA HIS A 206 4.55 17.91 2.42
C HIS A 206 5.47 18.74 1.53
N PRO A 207 6.49 19.47 2.07
CA PRO A 207 7.37 20.34 1.29
C PRO A 207 8.17 19.66 0.18
N ARG A 208 8.43 18.35 0.31
CA ARG A 208 9.19 17.54 -0.65
C ARG A 208 8.32 16.88 -1.72
N LEU A 209 7.03 17.09 -1.68
CA LEU A 209 6.06 16.48 -2.58
C LEU A 209 5.29 17.57 -3.33
N ALA A 210 5.17 17.44 -4.64
CA ALA A 210 4.26 18.27 -5.41
C ALA A 210 2.81 17.97 -5.00
N TRP A 211 2.53 16.71 -4.69
CA TRP A 211 1.29 16.24 -4.07
C TRP A 211 1.50 14.84 -3.48
N ALA A 212 0.64 14.46 -2.55
CA ALA A 212 0.51 13.10 -2.04
C ALA A 212 -0.94 12.78 -1.71
N THR A 213 -1.30 11.51 -1.86
CA THR A 213 -2.60 10.99 -1.45
C THR A 213 -2.42 9.66 -0.78
N ARG A 214 -3.06 9.47 0.39
CA ARG A 214 -3.15 8.20 1.07
C ARG A 214 -4.55 7.62 0.97
N VAL A 215 -4.62 6.31 0.84
CA VAL A 215 -5.87 5.55 0.74
C VAL A 215 -5.81 4.39 1.72
N LEU A 216 -6.87 4.19 2.49
CA LEU A 216 -7.04 3.02 3.34
C LEU A 216 -8.35 2.33 2.96
N GLU A 217 -8.25 1.11 2.43
CA GLU A 217 -9.36 0.26 2.11
C GLU A 217 -9.50 -0.82 3.19
N ILE A 218 -10.64 -0.90 3.85
CA ILE A 218 -10.92 -1.79 4.98
C ILE A 218 -11.97 -2.80 4.54
N TRP A 219 -11.66 -4.10 4.64
CA TRP A 219 -12.59 -5.19 4.31
C TRP A 219 -13.65 -5.33 5.40
N LYS A 220 -14.92 -5.56 5.01
CA LYS A 220 -16.01 -5.69 5.98
C LYS A 220 -16.08 -7.08 6.61
N ARG A 221 -15.73 -8.12 5.85
CA ARG A 221 -15.94 -9.52 6.25
C ARG A 221 -14.70 -10.18 6.86
N GLU A 222 -13.56 -9.57 6.76
CA GLU A 222 -12.29 -10.10 7.28
C GLU A 222 -11.45 -9.00 7.91
N PRO A 223 -10.65 -9.31 8.94
CA PRO A 223 -9.75 -8.35 9.60
C PRO A 223 -8.57 -8.00 8.69
N ARG A 224 -8.85 -7.25 7.65
CA ARG A 224 -7.91 -6.86 6.62
C ARG A 224 -8.10 -5.41 6.23
N ALA A 225 -6.98 -4.73 6.00
CA ALA A 225 -6.95 -3.42 5.38
C ALA A 225 -5.81 -3.35 4.36
N ARG A 226 -5.98 -2.54 3.31
CA ARG A 226 -4.93 -2.17 2.37
C ARG A 226 -4.67 -0.69 2.48
N PHE A 227 -3.42 -0.36 2.72
CA PHE A 227 -2.94 1.00 2.67
C PHE A 227 -2.21 1.23 1.34
N THR A 228 -2.56 2.31 0.66
CA THR A 228 -1.87 2.78 -0.55
C THR A 228 -1.44 4.22 -0.33
N ILE A 229 -0.19 4.53 -0.65
CA ILE A 229 0.27 5.92 -0.74
C ILE A 229 0.78 6.19 -2.15
N ARG A 230 0.32 7.28 -2.71
CA ARG A 230 0.76 7.80 -4.00
C ARG A 230 1.36 9.17 -3.81
N ILE A 231 2.57 9.35 -4.28
CA ILE A 231 3.32 10.59 -4.12
C ILE A 231 3.83 11.08 -5.48
N ASN A 232 3.96 12.39 -5.61
CA ASN A 232 4.72 13.00 -6.69
C ASN A 232 5.89 13.76 -6.06
N ARG A 233 7.06 13.13 -6.07
CA ARG A 233 8.26 13.69 -5.47
C ARG A 233 8.83 14.79 -6.35
N VAL A 234 9.16 15.91 -5.72
CA VAL A 234 9.90 17.00 -6.36
C VAL A 234 11.36 16.58 -6.53
N SER A 235 11.96 16.91 -7.69
CA SER A 235 13.38 16.68 -7.93
C SER A 235 14.23 17.36 -6.84
N SER A 236 15.11 16.60 -6.22
CA SER A 236 16.00 17.09 -5.18
C SER A 236 17.26 16.24 -5.12
N GLY A 237 18.41 16.89 -5.12
CA GLY A 237 19.70 16.28 -4.83
C GLY A 237 20.05 16.21 -3.34
N ALA A 238 19.17 16.70 -2.44
CA ALA A 238 19.36 16.63 -1.01
C ALA A 238 19.30 15.17 -0.52
N PRO A 239 20.18 14.75 0.39
CA PRO A 239 20.11 13.42 1.01
C PRO A 239 18.85 13.31 1.85
N GLU A 240 17.92 12.41 1.46
CA GLU A 240 16.65 12.24 2.14
C GLU A 240 16.16 10.79 2.12
N ILE A 241 15.36 10.44 3.12
CA ILE A 241 14.75 9.12 3.27
C ILE A 241 13.27 9.32 3.57
N PHE A 242 12.40 8.57 2.90
CA PHE A 242 10.96 8.61 3.12
C PHE A 242 10.46 7.34 3.78
N TYR A 243 9.65 7.51 4.82
CA TYR A 243 9.05 6.44 5.58
C TYR A 243 7.53 6.52 5.58
N VAL A 244 6.90 5.35 5.62
CA VAL A 244 5.47 5.19 5.93
C VAL A 244 5.33 4.37 7.20
N ALA A 245 4.57 4.88 8.16
CA ALA A 245 4.44 4.35 9.51
C ALA A 245 3.27 3.36 9.63
N PHE A 246 3.52 2.23 10.29
CA PHE A 246 2.52 1.21 10.62
C PHE A 246 2.65 0.83 12.10
N PRO A 247 1.96 1.53 13.01
CA PRO A 247 1.96 1.20 14.44
C PRO A 247 0.97 0.06 14.71
N PHE A 248 1.46 -1.00 15.38
CA PHE A 248 0.67 -2.16 15.77
C PHE A 248 0.44 -2.22 17.28
N PRO A 249 -0.70 -2.75 17.77
CA PRO A 249 -1.00 -2.88 19.19
C PRO A 249 -0.32 -4.12 19.80
N THR A 250 0.97 -4.29 19.58
CA THR A 250 1.71 -5.52 19.90
C THR A 250 2.71 -5.35 21.04
N GLY A 251 2.68 -4.17 21.71
CA GLY A 251 3.55 -3.88 22.86
C GLY A 251 5.02 -4.06 22.51
N ASP A 252 5.68 -4.89 23.31
CA ASP A 252 7.12 -5.14 23.20
C ASP A 252 7.48 -6.28 22.25
N ALA A 253 6.54 -6.83 21.49
CA ALA A 253 6.84 -7.90 20.54
C ALA A 253 7.77 -7.39 19.41
N LEU A 254 8.73 -8.24 19.01
CA LEU A 254 9.49 -8.06 17.79
C LEU A 254 8.79 -8.78 16.64
N PRO A 255 8.81 -8.23 15.43
CA PRO A 255 8.26 -8.91 14.28
C PRO A 255 9.19 -10.05 13.84
N LYS A 256 8.60 -11.11 13.32
CA LYS A 256 9.26 -12.07 12.45
C LYS A 256 9.17 -11.56 11.02
N VAL A 257 10.28 -11.48 10.29
CA VAL A 257 10.34 -10.93 8.95
C VAL A 257 10.86 -11.94 7.95
N SER A 258 10.38 -11.86 6.71
CA SER A 258 10.88 -12.69 5.62
C SER A 258 12.16 -12.12 5.02
N SER A 259 13.14 -12.95 4.70
CA SER A 259 14.32 -12.57 3.93
C SER A 259 15.03 -13.79 3.36
N GLY A 260 15.34 -13.77 2.06
CA GLY A 260 16.05 -14.88 1.40
C GLY A 260 15.30 -16.21 1.46
N GLY A 261 13.99 -16.20 1.38
CA GLY A 261 13.13 -17.39 1.47
C GLY A 261 13.04 -18.00 2.88
N ARG A 262 13.51 -17.29 3.90
CA ARG A 262 13.45 -17.67 5.31
C ARG A 262 12.83 -16.55 6.14
N ALA A 263 12.51 -16.86 7.38
CA ALA A 263 12.08 -15.88 8.35
C ALA A 263 13.08 -15.77 9.49
N TYR A 264 13.28 -14.55 10.00
CA TYR A 264 14.14 -14.27 11.15
C TYR A 264 13.52 -13.17 12.03
N VAL A 265 14.00 -13.06 13.26
CA VAL A 265 13.62 -12.00 14.20
C VAL A 265 14.73 -10.95 14.24
N PRO A 266 14.45 -9.68 13.83
CA PRO A 266 15.40 -8.59 13.96
C PRO A 266 15.94 -8.48 15.39
N PHE A 267 17.22 -8.13 15.53
CA PHE A 267 17.99 -8.05 16.78
C PHE A 267 18.37 -9.39 17.41
N GLU A 268 17.59 -10.45 17.22
CA GLU A 268 17.85 -11.76 17.83
C GLU A 268 18.67 -12.67 16.92
N ASP A 269 18.23 -12.85 15.67
CA ASP A 269 18.81 -13.80 14.72
C ASP A 269 19.95 -13.23 13.87
N GLN A 270 20.28 -11.94 14.06
CA GLN A 270 21.32 -11.28 13.27
C GLN A 270 22.72 -11.52 13.82
N LEU A 271 23.70 -11.61 12.91
CA LEU A 271 25.11 -11.69 13.27
C LEU A 271 25.55 -10.45 14.08
N PRO A 272 26.44 -10.63 15.08
CA PRO A 272 27.05 -9.51 15.79
C PRO A 272 27.72 -8.52 14.84
N GLY A 273 27.45 -7.22 15.03
CA GLY A 273 28.03 -6.15 14.20
C GLY A 273 27.29 -5.85 12.91
N SER A 274 26.21 -6.60 12.54
CA SER A 274 25.36 -6.24 11.41
C SER A 274 24.56 -4.96 11.68
N CYS A 275 24.11 -4.30 10.61
CA CYS A 275 23.22 -3.16 10.70
C CYS A 275 21.89 -3.57 11.37
N ARG A 276 21.40 -2.74 12.29
CA ARG A 276 20.15 -2.96 13.03
C ARG A 276 19.22 -1.75 12.95
N ASP A 277 19.52 -0.81 12.07
CA ASP A 277 18.65 0.33 11.80
C ASP A 277 17.65 0.00 10.70
N TYR A 278 18.04 -0.88 9.76
CA TYR A 278 17.24 -1.28 8.60
C TYR A 278 17.32 -2.78 8.39
N PHE A 279 16.20 -3.35 7.94
CA PHE A 279 16.07 -4.78 7.67
C PHE A 279 15.52 -4.98 6.26
N ALA A 280 16.25 -5.73 5.43
CA ALA A 280 15.75 -6.15 4.13
C ALA A 280 14.77 -7.30 4.30
N ILE A 281 13.66 -7.22 3.59
CA ILE A 281 12.58 -8.19 3.65
C ILE A 281 12.17 -8.67 2.25
N ASP A 282 11.62 -9.88 2.21
CA ASP A 282 10.96 -10.45 1.03
C ASP A 282 9.44 -10.33 1.20
N GLY A 283 8.96 -9.11 1.35
CA GLY A 283 7.55 -8.77 1.28
C GLY A 283 6.75 -8.77 2.59
N TRP A 284 7.16 -9.41 3.70
CA TRP A 284 6.29 -9.45 4.88
C TRP A 284 6.99 -9.37 6.23
N ALA A 285 6.21 -8.90 7.23
CA ALA A 285 6.53 -8.92 8.65
C ALA A 285 5.31 -9.37 9.46
N GLU A 286 5.50 -10.18 10.50
CA GLU A 286 4.44 -10.67 11.38
C GLU A 286 4.80 -10.46 12.85
N TYR A 287 3.91 -9.78 13.58
CA TYR A 287 3.95 -9.69 15.04
C TYR A 287 3.01 -10.75 15.63
N ALA A 288 3.52 -11.58 16.52
CA ALA A 288 2.73 -12.58 17.25
C ALA A 288 2.64 -12.21 18.73
N THR A 289 1.42 -12.20 19.27
CA THR A 289 1.12 -11.97 20.69
C THR A 289 0.07 -12.98 21.18
N PRO A 290 -0.20 -13.08 22.50
CA PRO A 290 -1.31 -13.89 23.01
C PRO A 290 -2.70 -13.46 22.50
N ASP A 291 -2.85 -12.21 22.05
CA ASP A 291 -4.11 -11.65 21.57
C ASP A 291 -4.33 -11.80 20.06
N GLY A 292 -3.30 -12.26 19.33
CA GLY A 292 -3.40 -12.46 17.89
C GLY A 292 -2.07 -12.31 17.15
N ARG A 293 -2.17 -12.39 15.84
CA ARG A 293 -1.06 -12.26 14.91
C ARG A 293 -1.38 -11.13 13.92
N TRP A 294 -0.51 -10.14 13.82
CA TRP A 294 -0.60 -9.02 12.90
C TRP A 294 0.38 -9.22 11.76
N LEU A 295 -0.14 -9.49 10.58
CA LEU A 295 0.64 -9.64 9.36
C LEU A 295 0.61 -8.32 8.59
N TRP A 296 1.78 -7.83 8.22
CA TRP A 296 1.99 -6.71 7.33
C TRP A 296 2.72 -7.22 6.08
N VAL A 297 2.21 -6.87 4.90
CA VAL A 297 2.76 -7.27 3.61
C VAL A 297 3.07 -6.03 2.80
N SER A 298 4.29 -5.94 2.26
CA SER A 298 4.74 -4.88 1.38
C SER A 298 4.88 -5.42 -0.03
N ARG A 299 4.31 -4.72 -0.99
CA ARG A 299 4.44 -5.06 -2.42
C ARG A 299 5.64 -4.39 -3.07
N ASP A 300 5.99 -3.20 -2.60
CA ASP A 300 6.86 -2.28 -3.34
C ASP A 300 8.07 -1.80 -2.53
N ALA A 301 8.06 -1.96 -1.20
CA ALA A 301 9.11 -1.48 -0.32
C ALA A 301 9.85 -2.64 0.36
N PRO A 302 11.09 -2.95 -0.05
CA PRO A 302 11.85 -4.10 0.47
C PRO A 302 12.63 -3.80 1.75
N LEU A 303 12.56 -2.59 2.27
CA LEU A 303 13.27 -2.19 3.49
C LEU A 303 12.32 -1.70 4.56
N ILE A 304 12.52 -2.18 5.78
CA ILE A 304 11.82 -1.71 6.97
C ILE A 304 12.78 -1.24 8.05
N ALA A 305 12.25 -0.44 8.96
CA ALA A 305 12.89 -0.07 10.20
C ALA A 305 11.91 -0.23 11.35
N LEU A 306 12.41 -0.32 12.58
CA LEU A 306 11.58 -0.39 13.79
C LEU A 306 11.77 0.87 14.63
N GLY A 307 10.67 1.35 15.21
CA GLY A 307 10.65 2.53 16.06
C GLY A 307 10.64 3.84 15.29
N ARG A 308 10.46 4.92 16.05
CA ARG A 308 10.46 6.30 15.55
C ARG A 308 11.90 6.74 15.25
N SER A 309 12.09 7.49 14.17
CA SER A 309 13.40 8.06 13.83
C SER A 309 14.55 7.04 13.73
N PRO A 310 14.47 6.03 12.86
CA PRO A 310 15.51 5.01 12.75
C PRO A 310 16.81 5.51 12.08
N THR A 311 16.75 6.64 11.35
CA THR A 311 17.89 7.16 10.58
C THR A 311 19.07 7.51 11.49
N LEU A 312 20.23 6.95 11.23
CA LEU A 312 21.48 7.13 12.00
C LEU A 312 21.32 6.80 13.50
N ALA A 313 20.44 5.88 13.84
CA ALA A 313 20.19 5.49 15.23
C ALA A 313 21.29 4.58 15.79
N PHE A 314 21.91 3.77 14.92
CA PHE A 314 22.95 2.78 15.29
C PHE A 314 22.50 1.88 16.44
N HIS A 315 21.29 1.35 16.30
CA HIS A 315 20.66 0.51 17.33
C HIS A 315 21.53 -0.72 17.68
N LYS A 316 21.74 -0.91 18.97
CA LYS A 316 22.36 -2.14 19.52
C LYS A 316 21.32 -3.07 20.11
N THR A 317 20.26 -2.51 20.62
CA THR A 317 19.11 -3.18 21.21
C THR A 317 17.83 -2.71 20.52
N PRO A 318 16.76 -3.49 20.57
CA PRO A 318 15.48 -3.06 20.02
C PRO A 318 15.03 -1.71 20.58
N PRO A 319 14.48 -0.80 19.76
CA PRO A 319 13.90 0.44 20.26
C PRO A 319 12.69 0.16 21.15
N ALA A 320 12.39 1.09 22.08
CA ALA A 320 11.27 0.94 23.01
C ALA A 320 9.91 0.89 22.28
N ASP A 321 9.79 1.60 21.17
CA ASP A 321 8.60 1.69 20.31
C ASP A 321 8.70 0.75 19.08
N ARG A 322 9.25 -0.44 19.26
CA ARG A 322 9.49 -1.44 18.20
C ARG A 322 8.22 -2.01 17.55
N ASN A 323 7.06 -1.74 18.15
CA ASN A 323 5.76 -2.01 17.58
C ASN A 323 5.37 -1.02 16.45
N LEU A 324 6.14 0.05 16.27
CA LEU A 324 6.07 0.93 15.11
C LEU A 324 6.99 0.38 14.02
N LEU A 325 6.38 -0.23 13.00
CA LEU A 325 7.08 -0.61 11.77
C LEU A 325 7.06 0.58 10.81
N GLN A 326 8.20 0.89 10.25
CA GLN A 326 8.33 1.90 9.20
C GLN A 326 8.79 1.26 7.90
N ALA A 327 8.00 1.40 6.85
CA ALA A 327 8.41 1.05 5.50
C ALA A 327 9.25 2.18 4.91
N MET A 328 10.49 1.89 4.50
CA MET A 328 11.32 2.84 3.76
C MET A 328 10.94 2.77 2.28
N ILE A 329 10.25 3.79 1.80
CA ILE A 329 9.73 3.85 0.42
C ILE A 329 10.65 4.59 -0.54
N PHE A 330 11.59 5.35 -0.03
CA PHE A 330 12.58 6.08 -0.81
C PHE A 330 13.83 6.35 0.02
N ASN A 331 15.01 6.28 -0.61
CA ASN A 331 16.27 6.62 0.01
C ASN A 331 17.29 7.05 -1.05
N ASN A 332 17.75 8.29 -1.00
CA ASN A 332 18.87 8.80 -1.78
C ASN A 332 20.05 9.26 -0.89
N PHE A 333 20.08 8.84 0.35
CA PHE A 333 21.16 9.12 1.29
C PHE A 333 22.38 8.26 0.97
N TRP A 334 23.10 8.62 -0.09
CA TRP A 334 24.25 7.91 -0.60
C TRP A 334 25.47 8.83 -0.76
N TYR A 335 26.64 8.35 -0.35
CA TYR A 335 27.92 8.98 -0.66
C TYR A 335 28.56 8.23 -1.84
N THR A 336 27.96 8.36 -3.01
CA THR A 336 28.43 7.73 -4.24
C THR A 336 28.53 8.76 -5.36
N ASN A 337 29.05 8.35 -6.51
CA ASN A 337 29.23 9.18 -7.69
C ASN A 337 28.11 9.01 -8.74
N PHE A 338 27.01 8.36 -8.41
CA PHE A 338 25.84 8.31 -9.29
C PHE A 338 24.77 9.33 -8.83
N CYS A 339 23.89 9.68 -9.76
CA CYS A 339 22.78 10.55 -9.45
C CYS A 339 21.81 9.88 -8.48
N GLY A 340 21.63 10.49 -7.32
CA GLY A 340 20.71 10.02 -6.27
C GLY A 340 19.29 10.58 -6.40
N ASP A 341 18.95 11.25 -7.51
CA ASP A 341 17.63 11.81 -7.69
C ASP A 341 16.70 10.84 -8.46
N SER A 342 15.59 10.51 -7.82
CA SER A 342 14.43 9.87 -8.43
C SER A 342 13.21 10.70 -8.11
N HIS A 343 12.66 11.40 -9.08
CA HIS A 343 11.49 12.26 -8.94
C HIS A 343 10.32 11.73 -9.76
N GLY A 344 9.15 12.32 -9.52
CA GLY A 344 7.93 11.97 -10.24
C GLY A 344 6.98 11.12 -9.41
N ILE A 345 6.07 10.44 -10.08
CA ILE A 345 4.97 9.72 -9.47
C ILE A 345 5.42 8.33 -9.05
N MET A 346 5.18 7.99 -7.77
CA MET A 346 5.41 6.68 -7.19
C MET A 346 4.18 6.25 -6.40
N GLU A 347 3.88 4.95 -6.42
CA GLU A 347 2.81 4.35 -5.66
C GLU A 347 3.36 3.17 -4.86
N PHE A 348 2.91 3.04 -3.61
CA PHE A 348 3.31 1.95 -2.72
C PHE A 348 2.09 1.36 -2.04
N GLN A 349 2.01 0.03 -2.00
CA GLN A 349 0.88 -0.70 -1.43
C GLN A 349 1.32 -1.64 -0.32
N PHE A 350 0.50 -1.67 0.73
CA PHE A 350 0.73 -2.49 1.91
C PHE A 350 -0.58 -3.14 2.37
N ASP A 351 -0.56 -4.43 2.65
CA ASP A 351 -1.70 -5.12 3.26
C ASP A 351 -1.45 -5.35 4.75
N LEU A 352 -2.48 -5.15 5.56
CA LEU A 352 -2.52 -5.40 6.98
C LEU A 352 -3.60 -6.44 7.27
N LEU A 353 -3.26 -7.50 8.00
CA LEU A 353 -4.20 -8.55 8.39
C LEU A 353 -4.03 -8.90 9.86
N TRP A 354 -5.14 -9.26 10.48
CA TRP A 354 -5.11 -9.89 11.79
C TRP A 354 -5.63 -11.33 11.69
N ARG A 355 -5.04 -12.19 12.52
CA ARG A 355 -5.44 -13.61 12.66
C ARG A 355 -5.42 -13.97 14.14
N GLU A 356 -6.20 -14.97 14.50
CA GLU A 356 -6.17 -15.53 15.85
C GLU A 356 -4.77 -16.05 16.21
N ALA A 357 -4.41 -15.98 17.50
CA ALA A 357 -3.08 -16.37 17.98
C ALA A 357 -2.74 -17.84 17.66
N ASN A 358 -3.75 -18.73 17.67
CA ASN A 358 -3.63 -20.15 17.36
C ASN A 358 -3.84 -20.49 15.87
N ALA A 359 -4.03 -19.49 15.01
CA ALA A 359 -4.18 -19.74 13.59
C ALA A 359 -2.92 -20.42 13.02
N PRO A 360 -3.07 -21.45 12.16
CA PRO A 360 -1.94 -22.13 11.57
C PRO A 360 -1.09 -21.13 10.75
N ASP A 361 0.21 -21.41 10.66
CA ASP A 361 1.06 -20.62 9.76
C ASP A 361 0.50 -20.69 8.33
N ALA A 362 0.41 -19.54 7.67
CA ALA A 362 0.00 -19.44 6.28
C ALA A 362 1.17 -18.98 5.43
N PRO A 363 2.15 -19.84 5.13
CA PRO A 363 3.39 -19.45 4.44
C PRO A 363 3.14 -18.90 3.03
N ARG A 364 1.98 -19.19 2.45
CA ARG A 364 1.57 -18.71 1.13
C ARG A 364 0.58 -17.54 1.16
N LEU A 365 0.17 -17.08 2.33
CA LEU A 365 -0.75 -15.95 2.45
C LEU A 365 -0.13 -14.66 1.92
N PRO A 366 1.13 -14.32 2.25
CA PRO A 366 1.80 -13.18 1.65
C PRO A 366 1.83 -13.26 0.12
N ASP A 367 2.22 -14.41 -0.45
CA ASP A 367 2.26 -14.62 -1.90
C ASP A 367 0.88 -14.40 -2.56
N ALA A 368 -0.19 -14.90 -1.92
CA ALA A 368 -1.55 -14.71 -2.41
C ALA A 368 -2.01 -13.25 -2.36
N LEU A 369 -1.56 -12.48 -1.35
CA LEU A 369 -1.87 -11.05 -1.22
C LEU A 369 -1.06 -10.19 -2.20
N GLU A 370 0.16 -10.58 -2.50
CA GLU A 370 1.01 -9.94 -3.50
C GLU A 370 0.53 -10.20 -4.93
N SER A 371 -0.10 -11.36 -5.17
CA SER A 371 -0.54 -11.81 -6.49
C SER A 371 -1.99 -11.44 -6.76
N GLU A 372 -2.25 -10.17 -7.09
CA GLU A 372 -3.58 -9.76 -7.58
C GLU A 372 -3.86 -10.37 -8.96
N PRO A 373 -5.15 -10.65 -9.27
CA PRO A 373 -5.53 -11.05 -10.59
C PRO A 373 -5.13 -10.01 -11.64
N LEU A 374 -4.49 -10.46 -12.69
CA LEU A 374 -4.17 -9.64 -13.86
C LEU A 374 -5.40 -9.50 -14.74
N VAL A 375 -5.63 -8.29 -15.22
CA VAL A 375 -6.71 -8.01 -16.15
C VAL A 375 -6.14 -7.62 -17.49
N LEU A 376 -6.50 -8.42 -18.52
CA LEU A 376 -6.19 -8.12 -19.90
C LEU A 376 -7.47 -7.73 -20.62
N ILE A 377 -7.50 -6.53 -21.16
CA ILE A 377 -8.63 -6.03 -21.93
C ILE A 377 -8.23 -6.05 -23.40
N ASN A 378 -8.97 -6.80 -24.19
CA ASN A 378 -8.70 -6.88 -25.62
C ASN A 378 -9.89 -6.45 -26.47
N PRO A 379 -9.70 -5.48 -27.33
CA PRO A 379 -10.70 -5.08 -28.29
C PRO A 379 -10.87 -6.08 -29.48
N SER A 380 -9.88 -6.90 -29.81
CA SER A 380 -9.95 -7.88 -30.92
C SER A 380 -9.77 -9.29 -30.41
N LEU A 381 -10.89 -10.02 -30.28
CA LEU A 381 -10.97 -11.36 -29.70
C LEU A 381 -10.29 -12.47 -30.51
N ASP A 382 -10.09 -12.25 -31.81
CA ASP A 382 -9.61 -13.28 -32.70
C ASP A 382 -8.08 -13.47 -32.67
N GLU A 383 -7.34 -12.49 -32.21
CA GLU A 383 -5.86 -12.51 -32.20
C GLU A 383 -5.24 -12.98 -30.87
N GLN A 384 -6.02 -13.18 -29.82
CA GLN A 384 -5.45 -13.33 -28.47
C GLN A 384 -5.29 -14.73 -27.88
N PRO A 385 -6.01 -15.77 -28.25
CA PRO A 385 -5.70 -17.09 -27.72
C PRO A 385 -4.26 -17.56 -28.03
N GLY A 386 -3.65 -17.01 -29.10
CA GLY A 386 -2.25 -17.26 -29.44
C GLY A 386 -1.29 -16.57 -28.48
N MET A 387 -1.48 -15.29 -28.23
CA MET A 387 -0.57 -14.48 -27.41
C MET A 387 -0.54 -14.91 -25.94
N LEU A 388 -1.69 -15.32 -25.38
CA LEU A 388 -1.75 -15.89 -24.04
C LEU A 388 -1.14 -17.30 -23.97
N ARG A 389 -1.27 -18.11 -25.02
CA ARG A 389 -0.58 -19.41 -25.10
C ARG A 389 0.94 -19.26 -25.10
N ASP A 390 1.46 -18.27 -25.80
CA ASP A 390 2.90 -18.04 -25.91
C ASP A 390 3.50 -17.45 -24.61
N LEU A 391 2.69 -16.76 -23.80
CA LEU A 391 3.11 -16.23 -22.49
C LEU A 391 3.04 -17.28 -21.36
N TYR A 392 2.19 -18.30 -21.49
CA TYR A 392 1.94 -19.31 -20.45
C TYR A 392 2.10 -20.76 -20.94
N ALA A 393 2.73 -20.98 -22.09
CA ALA A 393 3.13 -22.32 -22.49
C ALA A 393 4.22 -22.84 -21.53
N PRO A 394 4.09 -24.07 -21.00
CA PRO A 394 5.02 -24.63 -20.03
C PRO A 394 6.43 -24.80 -20.61
#